data_f8c32b583179c2e904f3bfa38e8461bf
#
_entry.id   f8c32b583179c2e904f3bfa38e8461bf
#
_cell.length_a   1.000
_cell.length_b   1.000
_cell.length_c   1.000
_cell.angle_alpha   90.00
_cell.angle_beta   90.00
_cell.angle_gamma   90.00
#
_symmetry.space_group_name_H-M   'P 1'
#
loop_
_entity.id
_entity.type
_entity.pdbx_description
1 polymer ?
#
loop_
_entity_poly.entity_id
_entity_poly.type
_entity_poly.pdbx_seq_one_letter_code
_entity_poly.pdbx_strand_id
1 'polypeptide(L)'
;MNIDILETDDVQHEDLLALRKKNSFYYHRRKAGKQIAIPEMYTIYLKTRKNKRRSEDSVEFEIELEKLLTKLIENINKRIYDPNGNYTFIATEPTRNGCREVFAAELGTRIQHHYIDYYMRDLMEQELTPFTFNNRKGKGVLKAVETVKEIIYKESN
;
A
#
# COMPACT_ATOMS: atom_id res chain seq x y z
N MET A 1 -33.90 23.30 1.97
CA MET A 1 -34.18 22.09 1.21
C MET A 1 -33.27 21.03 1.79
N ASN A 2 -33.73 20.39 2.86
CA ASN A 2 -33.02 19.31 3.52
C ASN A 2 -33.23 18.06 2.69
N ILE A 3 -32.16 17.51 2.18
CA ILE A 3 -32.16 16.20 1.52
C ILE A 3 -31.93 15.20 2.64
N ASP A 4 -33.04 14.58 3.09
CA ASP A 4 -32.99 13.39 3.94
C ASP A 4 -32.44 12.21 3.12
N ILE A 5 -31.13 12.06 3.11
CA ILE A 5 -30.40 10.95 2.46
C ILE A 5 -30.10 9.81 3.49
N LEU A 6 -30.79 9.77 4.61
CA LEU A 6 -30.33 8.96 5.75
C LEU A 6 -31.13 7.71 6.09
N GLU A 7 -32.21 7.35 5.40
CA GLU A 7 -33.02 6.18 5.81
C GLU A 7 -32.90 4.92 4.93
N THR A 8 -32.23 5.00 3.76
CA THR A 8 -31.96 3.79 2.94
C THR A 8 -30.53 3.27 3.08
N ASP A 9 -29.69 3.99 3.81
CA ASP A 9 -28.24 3.73 3.85
C ASP A 9 -27.78 2.83 4.99
N ASP A 10 -28.56 2.61 6.04
CA ASP A 10 -28.06 1.89 7.23
C ASP A 10 -27.82 0.40 6.95
N VAL A 11 -28.68 -0.26 6.19
CA VAL A 11 -28.49 -1.68 5.84
C VAL A 11 -27.35 -1.85 4.84
N GLN A 12 -27.22 -0.95 3.86
CA GLN A 12 -26.12 -0.96 2.91
C GLN A 12 -24.79 -0.54 3.57
N HIS A 13 -24.83 0.33 4.58
CA HIS A 13 -23.64 0.75 5.30
C HIS A 13 -23.09 -0.34 6.21
N GLU A 14 -23.95 -1.10 6.90
CA GLU A 14 -23.53 -2.27 7.68
C GLU A 14 -22.98 -3.39 6.80
N ASP A 15 -23.58 -3.64 5.65
CA ASP A 15 -23.10 -4.61 4.66
C ASP A 15 -21.75 -4.17 4.06
N LEU A 16 -21.57 -2.87 3.75
CA LEU A 16 -20.30 -2.32 3.30
C LEU A 16 -19.22 -2.36 4.39
N LEU A 17 -19.58 -2.11 5.65
CA LEU A 17 -18.66 -2.25 6.78
C LEU A 17 -18.31 -3.72 7.05
N ALA A 18 -19.25 -4.63 6.88
CA ALA A 18 -19.01 -6.06 6.98
C ALA A 18 -18.11 -6.56 5.84
N LEU A 19 -18.34 -6.09 4.60
CA LEU A 19 -17.47 -6.34 3.45
C LEU A 19 -16.08 -5.74 3.63
N ARG A 20 -15.98 -4.48 4.09
CA ARG A 20 -14.69 -3.85 4.44
C ARG A 20 -13.96 -4.61 5.55
N LYS A 21 -14.67 -5.09 6.58
CA LYS A 21 -14.09 -5.94 7.61
C LYS A 21 -13.63 -7.28 7.05
N LYS A 22 -14.42 -7.90 6.16
CA LYS A 22 -14.05 -9.17 5.48
C LYS A 22 -12.83 -9.02 4.57
N ASN A 23 -12.73 -7.91 3.86
CA ASN A 23 -11.65 -7.64 2.91
C ASN A 23 -10.46 -6.91 3.55
N SER A 24 -10.51 -6.62 4.86
CA SER A 24 -9.35 -6.00 5.50
C SER A 24 -8.22 -7.03 5.67
N PHE A 25 -6.99 -6.57 5.45
CA PHE A 25 -5.77 -7.34 5.70
C PHE A 25 -5.80 -8.06 7.06
N TYR A 26 -6.20 -7.34 8.11
CA TYR A 26 -6.31 -7.88 9.46
C TYR A 26 -7.42 -8.93 9.62
N TYR A 27 -8.51 -8.83 8.86
CA TYR A 27 -9.58 -9.82 8.88
C TYR A 27 -9.12 -11.16 8.32
N HIS A 28 -8.48 -11.15 7.15
CA HIS A 28 -7.98 -12.38 6.52
C HIS A 28 -6.92 -13.07 7.36
N ARG A 29 -6.00 -12.29 7.96
CA ARG A 29 -5.02 -12.87 8.90
C ARG A 29 -5.64 -13.40 10.17
N ARG A 30 -6.62 -12.73 10.74
CA ARG A 30 -7.32 -13.17 11.96
C ARG A 30 -8.09 -14.48 11.72
N LYS A 31 -8.73 -14.63 10.55
CA LYS A 31 -9.45 -15.86 10.17
C LYS A 31 -8.47 -17.03 9.98
N ALA A 32 -7.25 -16.76 9.52
CA ALA A 32 -6.22 -17.76 9.35
C ALA A 32 -5.51 -18.15 10.66
N GLY A 33 -5.72 -17.41 11.77
CA GLY A 33 -5.03 -17.63 13.04
C GLY A 33 -3.50 -17.50 12.95
N LYS A 34 -2.99 -16.99 11.83
CA LYS A 34 -1.57 -17.05 11.49
C LYS A 34 -0.84 -15.81 12.02
N GLN A 35 0.07 -16.03 12.97
CA GLN A 35 1.05 -15.02 13.34
C GLN A 35 2.11 -14.89 12.24
N ILE A 36 2.69 -13.70 12.14
CA ILE A 36 3.79 -13.46 11.19
C ILE A 36 5.02 -14.21 11.67
N ALA A 37 5.61 -14.98 10.77
CA ALA A 37 6.86 -15.67 11.04
C ALA A 37 8.07 -14.83 10.61
N ILE A 38 9.18 -14.95 11.36
CA ILE A 38 10.43 -14.24 11.04
C ILE A 38 10.91 -14.50 9.60
N PRO A 39 10.90 -15.73 9.05
CA PRO A 39 11.35 -15.98 7.68
C PRO A 39 10.51 -15.25 6.61
N GLU A 40 9.21 -15.10 6.86
CA GLU A 40 8.29 -14.37 5.99
C GLU A 40 8.65 -12.88 5.94
N MET A 41 8.81 -12.27 7.12
CA MET A 41 9.18 -10.86 7.22
C MET A 41 10.60 -10.61 6.66
N TYR A 42 11.54 -11.52 6.88
CA TYR A 42 12.88 -11.45 6.32
C TYR A 42 12.87 -11.46 4.79
N THR A 43 12.01 -12.28 4.18
CA THR A 43 11.83 -12.31 2.72
C THR A 43 11.34 -10.94 2.20
N ILE A 44 10.41 -10.31 2.91
CA ILE A 44 9.90 -8.98 2.54
C ILE A 44 10.97 -7.91 2.75
N TYR A 45 11.73 -7.99 3.85
CA TYR A 45 12.88 -7.13 4.07
C TYR A 45 13.88 -7.20 2.91
N LEU A 46 14.27 -8.40 2.46
CA LEU A 46 15.19 -8.56 1.34
C LEU A 46 14.66 -7.93 0.04
N LYS A 47 13.36 -8.05 -0.24
CA LYS A 47 12.72 -7.40 -1.39
C LYS A 47 12.73 -5.88 -1.25
N THR A 48 12.42 -5.36 -0.07
CA THR A 48 12.39 -3.91 0.21
C THR A 48 13.78 -3.28 0.11
N ARG A 49 14.79 -3.98 0.60
CA ARG A 49 16.20 -3.59 0.57
C ARG A 49 16.80 -3.54 -0.83
N LYS A 50 16.25 -4.26 -1.79
CA LYS A 50 16.77 -4.33 -3.15
C LYS A 50 16.92 -2.93 -3.73
N ASN A 51 18.13 -2.60 -4.23
CA ASN A 51 18.54 -1.30 -4.78
C ASN A 51 18.71 -0.16 -3.75
N LYS A 52 18.66 -0.43 -2.43
CA LYS A 52 18.82 0.58 -1.38
C LYS A 52 19.88 0.21 -0.34
N ARG A 53 20.79 -0.67 -0.66
CA ARG A 53 21.79 -1.23 0.27
C ARG A 53 22.78 -0.21 0.84
N ARG A 54 22.90 0.94 0.20
CA ARG A 54 23.88 1.99 0.58
C ARG A 54 23.22 3.21 1.24
N SER A 55 21.90 3.18 1.45
CA SER A 55 21.26 4.26 2.20
C SER A 55 21.57 4.10 3.69
N GLU A 56 21.77 5.22 4.36
CA GLU A 56 22.11 5.29 5.78
C GLU A 56 21.11 4.52 6.64
N ASP A 57 19.81 4.76 6.41
CA ASP A 57 18.73 4.05 7.09
C ASP A 57 18.75 2.51 6.89
N SER A 58 19.29 2.05 5.74
CA SER A 58 19.42 0.62 5.49
C SER A 58 20.59 0.01 6.24
N VAL A 59 21.69 0.75 6.36
CA VAL A 59 22.87 0.30 7.11
C VAL A 59 22.55 0.27 8.61
N GLU A 60 21.92 1.31 9.15
CA GLU A 60 21.49 1.36 10.55
C GLU A 60 20.54 0.23 10.90
N PHE A 61 19.55 -0.03 10.02
CA PHE A 61 18.60 -1.12 10.20
C PHE A 61 19.30 -2.49 10.21
N GLU A 62 20.34 -2.68 9.40
CA GLU A 62 21.08 -3.94 9.30
C GLU A 62 21.96 -4.22 10.52
N ILE A 63 22.44 -3.21 11.21
CA ILE A 63 23.23 -3.35 12.45
C ILE A 63 22.35 -4.01 13.54
N GLU A 64 21.06 -3.67 13.63
CA GLU A 64 20.14 -4.22 14.62
C GLU A 64 19.03 -5.08 13.98
N LEU A 65 19.31 -5.73 12.86
CA LEU A 65 18.34 -6.39 12.00
C LEU A 65 17.37 -7.31 12.73
N GLU A 66 17.87 -8.23 13.54
CA GLU A 66 17.04 -9.19 14.25
C GLU A 66 16.09 -8.51 15.24
N LYS A 67 16.60 -7.59 16.03
CA LYS A 67 15.83 -6.82 17.02
C LYS A 67 14.74 -6.01 16.36
N LEU A 68 15.08 -5.29 15.26
CA LEU A 68 14.13 -4.43 14.56
C LEU A 68 13.08 -5.23 13.80
N LEU A 69 13.43 -6.35 13.16
CA LEU A 69 12.45 -7.24 12.53
C LEU A 69 11.50 -7.85 13.55
N THR A 70 11.99 -8.29 14.69
CA THR A 70 11.15 -8.84 15.76
C THR A 70 10.17 -7.77 16.27
N LYS A 71 10.65 -6.54 16.51
CA LYS A 71 9.80 -5.41 16.90
C LYS A 71 8.72 -5.11 15.85
N LEU A 72 9.07 -5.13 14.56
CA LEU A 72 8.09 -4.95 13.48
C LEU A 72 7.02 -6.04 13.48
N ILE A 73 7.41 -7.30 13.65
CA ILE A 73 6.49 -8.43 13.73
C ILE A 73 5.53 -8.27 14.91
N GLU A 74 6.06 -7.90 16.08
CA GLU A 74 5.24 -7.65 17.26
C GLU A 74 4.26 -6.50 17.04
N ASN A 75 4.71 -5.38 16.49
CA ASN A 75 3.87 -4.22 16.20
C ASN A 75 2.73 -4.59 15.26
N ILE A 76 3.00 -5.31 14.17
CA ILE A 76 1.97 -5.73 13.23
C ILE A 76 0.99 -6.71 13.89
N ASN A 77 1.49 -7.67 14.68
CA ASN A 77 0.63 -8.63 15.39
C ASN A 77 -0.26 -7.92 16.45
N LYS A 78 0.26 -6.89 17.11
CA LYS A 78 -0.47 -6.06 18.09
C LYS A 78 -1.29 -4.94 17.42
N ARG A 79 -1.20 -4.77 16.08
CA ARG A 79 -1.84 -3.68 15.31
C ARG A 79 -1.37 -2.29 15.73
N ILE A 80 -0.13 -2.17 16.14
CA ILE A 80 0.50 -0.91 16.47
C ILE A 80 1.18 -0.41 15.19
N TYR A 81 0.76 0.77 14.73
CA TYR A 81 1.46 1.51 13.69
C TYR A 81 2.26 2.62 14.35
N ASP A 82 3.57 2.58 14.20
CA ASP A 82 4.47 3.63 14.66
C ASP A 82 4.91 4.45 13.45
N PRO A 83 4.35 5.66 13.26
CA PRO A 83 4.71 6.52 12.13
C PRO A 83 6.04 7.26 12.36
N ASN A 84 6.69 7.09 13.51
CA ASN A 84 7.95 7.72 13.81
C ASN A 84 9.05 7.13 12.94
N GLY A 85 9.87 7.98 12.31
CA GLY A 85 10.92 7.56 11.40
C GLY A 85 10.70 7.97 9.94
N ASN A 86 9.66 8.76 9.69
CA ASN A 86 9.51 9.41 8.40
C ASN A 86 10.36 10.70 8.39
N TYR A 87 11.04 10.92 7.29
CA TYR A 87 11.82 12.15 7.09
C TYR A 87 11.30 12.89 5.87
N THR A 88 11.47 14.21 5.90
CA THR A 88 11.00 15.11 4.85
C THR A 88 12.20 15.79 4.19
N PHE A 89 12.17 15.86 2.88
CA PHE A 89 13.17 16.64 2.13
C PHE A 89 12.53 17.34 0.93
N ILE A 90 13.21 18.39 0.46
CA ILE A 90 12.78 19.13 -0.73
C ILE A 90 13.50 18.55 -1.94
N ALA A 91 12.73 18.05 -2.91
CA ALA A 91 13.23 17.59 -4.21
C ALA A 91 13.02 18.68 -5.26
N THR A 92 14.09 19.03 -5.97
CA THR A 92 14.01 19.95 -7.11
C THR A 92 13.75 19.18 -8.39
N GLU A 93 12.74 19.59 -9.14
CA GLU A 93 12.42 19.02 -10.46
C GLU A 93 13.02 19.89 -11.56
N PRO A 94 14.12 19.46 -12.22
CA PRO A 94 14.79 20.27 -13.24
C PRO A 94 13.89 20.61 -14.44
N THR A 95 12.91 19.76 -14.73
CA THR A 95 12.02 19.91 -15.88
C THR A 95 10.85 20.87 -15.65
N ARG A 96 10.57 21.27 -14.41
CA ARG A 96 9.39 22.08 -14.06
C ARG A 96 9.72 23.37 -13.31
N ASN A 97 11.01 23.71 -13.12
CA ASN A 97 11.42 24.85 -12.30
C ASN A 97 10.70 24.92 -10.94
N GLY A 98 10.39 23.76 -10.37
CA GLY A 98 9.61 23.63 -9.13
C GLY A 98 10.34 22.80 -8.09
N CYS A 99 10.02 23.10 -6.83
CA CYS A 99 10.41 22.28 -5.69
C CYS A 99 9.16 21.56 -5.18
N ARG A 100 9.32 20.31 -4.76
CA ARG A 100 8.27 19.57 -4.05
C ARG A 100 8.81 19.04 -2.73
N GLU A 101 7.97 19.08 -1.73
CA GLU A 101 8.22 18.42 -0.47
C GLU A 101 7.97 16.91 -0.63
N VAL A 102 8.93 16.10 -0.23
CA VAL A 102 8.84 14.64 -0.30
C VAL A 102 8.90 14.08 1.11
N PHE A 103 7.85 13.33 1.47
CA PHE A 103 7.80 12.57 2.70
C PHE A 103 8.30 11.15 2.42
N ALA A 104 9.42 10.80 3.00
CA ALA A 104 10.04 9.49 2.82
C ALA A 104 9.92 8.67 4.11
N ALA A 105 9.43 7.45 3.96
CA ALA A 105 9.38 6.51 5.06
C ALA A 105 10.76 5.87 5.27
N GLU A 106 11.18 5.71 6.53
CA GLU A 106 12.35 4.91 6.88
C GLU A 106 12.20 3.44 6.47
N LEU A 107 13.28 2.67 6.51
CA LEU A 107 13.27 1.28 6.04
C LEU A 107 12.27 0.41 6.79
N GLY A 108 12.15 0.55 8.11
CA GLY A 108 11.20 -0.22 8.92
C GLY A 108 9.76 0.00 8.49
N THR A 109 9.35 1.25 8.32
CA THR A 109 8.02 1.63 7.83
C THR A 109 7.78 1.11 6.40
N ARG A 110 8.79 1.18 5.53
CA ARG A 110 8.69 0.62 4.17
C ARG A 110 8.50 -0.89 4.16
N ILE A 111 9.15 -1.62 5.06
CA ILE A 111 8.96 -3.06 5.20
C ILE A 111 7.52 -3.36 5.61
N GLN A 112 6.94 -2.60 6.54
CA GLN A 112 5.53 -2.74 6.92
C GLN A 112 4.59 -2.48 5.72
N HIS A 113 4.83 -1.41 4.95
CA HIS A 113 4.05 -1.12 3.75
C HIS A 113 4.13 -2.24 2.71
N HIS A 114 5.34 -2.77 2.43
CA HIS A 114 5.51 -3.89 1.51
C HIS A 114 4.86 -5.18 2.02
N TYR A 115 4.87 -5.40 3.32
CA TYR A 115 4.17 -6.53 3.93
C TYR A 115 2.65 -6.42 3.72
N ILE A 116 2.07 -5.25 3.98
CA ILE A 116 0.65 -5.00 3.76
C ILE A 116 0.31 -5.16 2.27
N ASP A 117 1.09 -4.53 1.38
CA ASP A 117 0.91 -4.62 -0.07
C ASP A 117 0.96 -6.06 -0.58
N TYR A 118 1.88 -6.87 -0.07
CA TYR A 118 2.01 -8.28 -0.46
C TYR A 118 0.73 -9.09 -0.22
N TYR A 119 0.04 -8.82 0.90
CA TYR A 119 -1.20 -9.54 1.23
C TYR A 119 -2.47 -8.90 0.68
N MET A 120 -2.45 -7.59 0.45
CA MET A 120 -3.63 -6.86 -0.02
C MET A 120 -3.73 -6.80 -1.53
N ARG A 121 -2.62 -6.96 -2.23
CA ARG A 121 -2.56 -6.73 -3.68
C ARG A 121 -3.57 -7.55 -4.47
N ASP A 122 -3.64 -8.85 -4.23
CA ASP A 122 -4.55 -9.73 -4.97
C ASP A 122 -6.01 -9.39 -4.68
N LEU A 123 -6.34 -9.02 -3.45
CA LEU A 123 -7.67 -8.57 -3.06
C LEU A 123 -8.02 -7.25 -3.73
N MET A 124 -7.08 -6.29 -3.72
CA MET A 124 -7.28 -4.99 -4.37
C MET A 124 -7.44 -5.13 -5.88
N GLU A 125 -6.67 -6.02 -6.53
CA GLU A 125 -6.79 -6.26 -7.97
C GLU A 125 -8.16 -6.84 -8.36
N GLN A 126 -8.79 -7.63 -7.51
CA GLN A 126 -10.15 -8.16 -7.73
C GLN A 126 -11.23 -7.08 -7.63
N GLU A 127 -11.06 -6.12 -6.73
CA GLU A 127 -12.03 -5.04 -6.48
C GLU A 127 -11.87 -3.84 -7.43
N LEU A 128 -10.68 -3.68 -8.03
CA LEU A 128 -10.40 -2.55 -8.91
C LEU A 128 -11.02 -2.74 -10.28
N THR A 129 -11.70 -1.71 -10.78
CA THR A 129 -12.28 -1.72 -12.12
C THR A 129 -11.23 -1.92 -13.21
N PRO A 130 -11.59 -2.46 -14.39
CA PRO A 130 -10.68 -2.60 -15.51
C PRO A 130 -10.04 -1.27 -15.95
N PHE A 131 -10.72 -0.15 -15.73
CA PHE A 131 -10.29 1.20 -16.11
C PHE A 131 -9.42 1.91 -15.07
N THR A 132 -9.06 1.26 -13.98
CA THR A 132 -8.08 1.78 -13.02
C THR A 132 -6.67 1.47 -13.52
N PHE A 133 -5.90 2.47 -13.91
CA PHE A 133 -4.58 2.31 -14.52
C PHE A 133 -3.42 2.70 -13.61
N ASN A 134 -3.66 3.47 -12.55
CA ASN A 134 -2.62 3.96 -11.67
C ASN A 134 -2.09 2.86 -10.73
N ASN A 135 -0.77 2.81 -10.59
CA ASN A 135 -0.06 1.90 -9.68
C ASN A 135 -0.35 0.39 -9.86
N ARG A 136 -0.79 -0.03 -11.03
CA ARG A 136 -1.05 -1.44 -11.36
C ARG A 136 -0.03 -2.00 -12.33
N LYS A 137 0.41 -3.23 -12.09
CA LYS A 137 1.36 -3.93 -12.97
C LYS A 137 0.74 -4.17 -14.35
N GLY A 138 1.48 -3.84 -15.41
CA GLY A 138 1.01 -3.97 -16.78
C GLY A 138 -0.01 -2.91 -17.22
N LYS A 139 -0.32 -1.95 -16.36
CA LYS A 139 -1.13 -0.77 -16.64
C LYS A 139 -0.27 0.50 -16.50
N GLY A 140 -0.82 1.65 -16.70
CA GLY A 140 -0.11 2.93 -16.63
C GLY A 140 -0.68 3.91 -17.65
N VAL A 141 -0.09 5.09 -17.75
CA VAL A 141 -0.59 6.19 -18.59
C VAL A 141 -0.73 5.77 -20.06
N LEU A 142 0.27 5.07 -20.62
CA LEU A 142 0.21 4.62 -22.01
C LEU A 142 -0.98 3.69 -22.24
N LYS A 143 -1.16 2.69 -21.37
CA LYS A 143 -2.30 1.76 -21.48
C LYS A 143 -3.65 2.46 -21.30
N ALA A 144 -3.71 3.45 -20.43
CA ALA A 144 -4.91 4.28 -20.29
C ALA A 144 -5.26 5.00 -21.58
N VAL A 145 -4.28 5.66 -22.22
CA VAL A 145 -4.45 6.36 -23.49
C VAL A 145 -4.88 5.41 -24.61
N GLU A 146 -4.25 4.23 -24.72
CA GLU A 146 -4.64 3.20 -25.69
C GLU A 146 -6.09 2.77 -25.49
N THR A 147 -6.48 2.47 -24.26
CA THR A 147 -7.85 2.05 -23.92
C THR A 147 -8.88 3.14 -24.27
N VAL A 148 -8.57 4.40 -23.97
CA VAL A 148 -9.45 5.53 -24.35
C VAL A 148 -9.60 5.63 -25.87
N LYS A 149 -8.50 5.51 -26.62
CA LYS A 149 -8.53 5.49 -28.10
C LYS A 149 -9.40 4.36 -28.62
N GLU A 150 -9.25 3.15 -28.10
CA GLU A 150 -10.05 1.98 -28.50
C GLU A 150 -11.55 2.21 -28.27
N ILE A 151 -11.92 2.83 -27.13
CA ILE A 151 -13.31 3.17 -26.82
C ILE A 151 -13.85 4.19 -27.82
N ILE A 152 -13.11 5.29 -28.06
CA ILE A 152 -13.52 6.34 -29.01
C ILE A 152 -13.75 5.74 -30.40
N TYR A 153 -12.85 4.90 -30.89
CA TYR A 153 -13.01 4.28 -32.20
C TYR A 153 -14.20 3.33 -32.31
N LYS A 154 -14.54 2.63 -31.24
CA LYS A 154 -15.72 1.75 -31.20
C LYS A 154 -17.03 2.50 -31.17
N GLU A 155 -17.07 3.63 -30.48
CA GLU A 155 -18.30 4.44 -30.33
C GLU A 155 -18.52 5.40 -31.51
N SER A 156 -17.49 5.66 -32.34
CA SER A 156 -17.57 6.56 -33.49
C SER A 156 -17.86 5.86 -34.84
N ASN A 157 -17.96 4.55 -34.85
CA ASN A 157 -18.37 3.74 -35.99
C ASN A 157 -19.70 3.05 -35.73
#